data_5fa25e4f750ab3e5f1e138da9cc2a960
#
_entry.id   5fa25e4f750ab3e5f1e138da9cc2a960
#
_cell.length_a   1.000
_cell.length_b   1.000
_cell.length_c   1.000
_cell.angle_alpha   90.00
_cell.angle_beta   90.00
_cell.angle_gamma   90.00
#
_symmetry.space_group_name_H-M   'P 1'
#
loop_
_entity.id
_entity.type
_entity.pdbx_description
1 polymer ?
#
loop_
_entity_poly.entity_id
_entity_poly.type
_entity_poly.pdbx_seq_one_letter_code
_entity_poly.pdbx_strand_id
1 'polypeptide(L)' 'MESPGRPEKGDIVKVIIKPYDQGVKVNGIVQRVLTKKKVHTRGHKVMLRDGTVGRLVKILKKN' A
#
# COMPACT_ATOMS: atom_id res chain seq x y z
N MET A 1 -15.69 -3.92 9.28
CA MET A 1 -15.11 -3.67 7.94
C MET A 1 -13.72 -4.27 7.88
N GLU A 2 -13.48 -5.09 6.90
CA GLU A 2 -12.18 -5.77 6.80
C GLU A 2 -11.13 -4.83 6.24
N SER A 3 -9.92 -4.89 6.80
CA SER A 3 -8.78 -4.20 6.22
C SER A 3 -8.35 -4.91 4.93
N PRO A 4 -7.74 -4.21 3.96
CA PRO A 4 -7.12 -4.90 2.84
C PRO A 4 -6.05 -5.85 3.38
N GLY A 5 -5.91 -7.02 2.80
CA GLY A 5 -4.93 -8.00 3.25
C GLY A 5 -3.50 -7.46 3.19
N ARG A 6 -2.54 -8.27 3.64
CA ARG A 6 -1.12 -7.91 3.54
C ARG A 6 -0.69 -7.90 2.08
N PRO A 7 -0.12 -6.79 1.58
CA PRO A 7 0.42 -6.76 0.22
C PRO A 7 1.73 -7.53 0.16
N GLU A 8 2.09 -7.97 -1.04
CA GLU A 8 3.34 -8.66 -1.30
C GLU A 8 4.07 -7.97 -2.45
N LYS A 9 5.38 -8.20 -2.52
CA LYS A 9 6.19 -7.69 -3.61
C LYS A 9 5.62 -8.15 -4.95
N GLY A 10 5.46 -7.20 -5.88
CA GLY A 10 4.91 -7.47 -7.20
C GLY A 10 3.41 -7.24 -7.33
N ASP A 11 2.69 -7.07 -6.21
CA ASP A 11 1.27 -6.77 -6.26
C ASP A 11 1.04 -5.36 -6.83
N ILE A 12 -0.04 -5.21 -7.59
CA ILE A 12 -0.49 -3.90 -8.03
C ILE A 12 -1.46 -3.36 -6.99
N VAL A 13 -1.16 -2.19 -6.45
CA VAL A 13 -1.91 -1.64 -5.31
C VAL A 13 -2.22 -0.17 -5.54
N LYS A 14 -3.23 0.29 -4.81
CA LYS A 14 -3.53 1.71 -4.66
C LYS A 14 -3.07 2.13 -3.28
N VAL A 15 -2.30 3.21 -3.20
CA VAL A 15 -1.79 3.75 -1.94
C VAL A 15 -2.15 5.22 -1.81
N ILE A 16 -2.29 5.67 -0.56
CA ILE A 16 -2.43 7.09 -0.25
C ILE A 16 -1.07 7.64 0.16
N ILE A 17 -0.69 8.77 -0.42
CA ILE A 17 0.61 9.40 -0.16
C ILE A 17 0.45 10.61 0.76
N LYS A 18 1.55 11.02 1.39
CA LYS A 18 1.55 12.21 2.26
C LYS A 18 1.36 13.49 1.44
N PRO A 19 0.66 14.47 1.96
CA PRO A 19 -0.07 14.43 3.24
C PRO A 19 -1.38 13.63 3.08
N TYR A 20 -1.63 12.73 4.02
CA TYR A 20 -2.77 11.80 3.93
C TYR A 20 -4.13 12.50 3.96
N ASP A 21 -4.21 13.66 4.60
CA ASP A 21 -5.44 14.43 4.72
C ASP A 21 -5.90 15.02 3.39
N GLN A 22 -5.04 15.09 2.39
CA GLN A 22 -5.43 15.55 1.05
C GLN A 22 -6.02 14.44 0.19
N GLY A 23 -5.92 13.20 0.64
CA GLY A 23 -6.51 12.07 -0.06
C GLY A 23 -5.90 11.74 -1.41
N VAL A 24 -4.67 12.17 -1.66
CA VAL A 24 -3.99 11.89 -2.92
C VAL A 24 -3.61 10.41 -2.96
N LYS A 25 -4.10 9.70 -3.99
CA LYS A 25 -3.86 8.28 -4.16
C LYS A 25 -3.14 8.02 -5.48
N VAL A 26 -2.24 7.05 -5.46
CA VAL A 26 -1.53 6.61 -6.66
C VAL A 26 -1.57 5.10 -6.74
N ASN A 27 -1.49 4.58 -7.96
CA ASN A 27 -1.39 3.14 -8.21
C ASN A 27 0.05 2.80 -8.55
N GLY A 28 0.48 1.61 -8.17
CA GLY A 28 1.82 1.17 -8.51
C GLY A 28 2.05 -0.27 -8.11
N ILE A 29 3.25 -0.75 -8.40
CA ILE A 29 3.67 -2.12 -8.10
C ILE A 29 4.51 -2.09 -6.83
N VAL A 30 4.19 -2.97 -5.88
CA VAL A 30 4.90 -3.05 -4.61
C VAL A 30 6.33 -3.50 -4.83
N GLN A 31 7.28 -2.70 -4.40
CA GLN A 31 8.68 -3.06 -4.33
C GLN A 31 9.01 -3.69 -2.98
N ARG A 32 8.46 -3.13 -1.90
CA ARG A 32 8.75 -3.57 -0.55
C ARG A 32 7.60 -3.21 0.39
N VAL A 33 7.29 -4.10 1.32
CA VAL A 33 6.36 -3.83 2.41
C VAL A 33 7.18 -3.36 3.62
N LEU A 34 6.88 -2.18 4.12
CA LEU A 34 7.65 -1.54 5.18
C LEU A 34 7.15 -1.87 6.58
N THR A 35 5.93 -2.41 6.69
CA THR A 35 5.35 -2.83 7.98
C THR A 35 5.58 -4.31 8.20
N LYS A 36 5.86 -4.70 9.46
CA LYS A 36 6.14 -6.10 9.81
C LYS A 36 4.91 -6.86 10.26
N LYS A 37 3.84 -6.17 10.64
CA LYS A 37 2.61 -6.81 11.14
C LYS A 37 1.86 -7.48 10.00
N LYS A 38 1.26 -8.64 10.29
CA LYS A 38 0.41 -9.34 9.31
C LYS A 38 -0.84 -8.54 8.97
N VAL A 39 -1.41 -7.87 9.96
CA VAL A 39 -2.60 -7.03 9.80
C VAL A 39 -2.30 -5.65 10.35
N HIS A 40 -2.66 -4.63 9.58
CA HIS A 40 -2.47 -3.25 10.01
C HIS A 40 -3.80 -2.50 9.80
N THR A 41 -4.39 -2.03 10.89
CA THR A 41 -5.74 -1.43 10.86
C THR A 41 -5.84 -0.19 10.00
N ARG A 42 -4.75 0.56 9.85
CA ARG A 42 -4.68 1.78 9.02
C ARG A 42 -4.11 1.54 7.63
N GLY A 43 -3.89 0.27 7.27
CA GLY A 43 -3.26 -0.10 6.02
C GLY A 43 -1.74 -0.22 6.16
N HIS A 44 -1.16 -1.16 5.43
CA HIS A 44 0.29 -1.37 5.42
C HIS A 44 0.99 -0.24 4.69
N LYS A 45 2.15 0.15 5.22
CA LYS A 45 3.01 1.10 4.55
C LYS A 45 3.88 0.35 3.55
N VAL A 46 3.85 0.77 2.30
CA VAL A 46 4.57 0.10 1.23
C VAL A 46 5.37 1.10 0.41
N MET A 47 6.45 0.61 -0.20
CA MET A 47 7.22 1.35 -1.18
C MET A 47 6.96 0.74 -2.55
N LEU A 48 6.64 1.58 -3.52
CA LEU A 48 6.43 1.17 -4.90
C LEU A 48 7.75 1.12 -5.66
N ARG A 49 7.74 0.50 -6.84
CA ARG A 49 8.95 0.34 -7.65
C ARG A 49 9.60 1.67 -8.06
N ASP A 50 8.80 2.72 -8.18
CA ASP A 50 9.30 4.05 -8.52
C ASP A 50 9.86 4.83 -7.31
N GLY A 51 9.85 4.20 -6.12
CA GLY A 51 10.30 4.84 -4.88
C GLY A 51 9.22 5.54 -4.08
N THR A 52 7.99 5.59 -4.59
CA THR A 52 6.87 6.21 -3.88
C THR A 52 6.52 5.40 -2.64
N VAL A 53 6.38 6.07 -1.49
CA VAL A 53 5.98 5.46 -0.24
C VAL A 53 4.58 5.95 0.13
N GLY A 54 3.71 5.02 0.48
CA GLY A 54 2.35 5.37 0.90
C GLY A 54 1.72 4.26 1.71
N ARG A 55 0.51 4.53 2.20
CA ARG A 55 -0.28 3.55 2.93
C ARG A 55 -1.21 2.82 1.98
N LEU A 56 -1.27 1.50 2.10
CA LEU A 56 -2.13 0.66 1.28
C LEU A 56 -3.60 1.04 1.48
N VAL A 57 -4.28 1.35 0.38
CA VAL A 57 -5.72 1.57 0.35
C VAL A 57 -6.42 0.30 -0.15
N LYS A 58 -5.91 -0.27 -1.23
CA LYS A 58 -6.53 -1.43 -1.86
C LYS A 58 -5.49 -2.20 -2.67
N ILE A 59 -5.60 -3.53 -2.67
CA ILE A 59 -4.84 -4.38 -3.57
C ILE A 59 -5.68 -4.54 -4.84
N LEU A 60 -5.14 -4.07 -5.97
CA LEU A 60 -5.85 -4.09 -7.24
C LEU A 60 -5.67 -5.42 -7.96
N LYS A 61 -4.47 -5.99 -7.88
CA LYS A 61 -4.17 -7.28 -8.47
C LYS A 61 -3.05 -7.96 -7.70
N LYS A 62 -3.27 -9.20 -7.31
CA LYS A 62 -2.22 -10.03 -6.72
C LYS A 62 -1.27 -10.55 -7.79
N ASN A 63 -0.02 -10.56 -7.42
CA ASN A 63 1.01 -11.12 -8.29
C ASN A 63 0.90 -12.65 -8.34
#